data_ca6a9c92073ee3e1a172810c367a1152
#
_entry.id   ca6a9c92073ee3e1a172810c367a1152
#
_cell.length_a   1.000
_cell.length_b   1.000
_cell.length_c   1.000
_cell.angle_alpha   90.00
_cell.angle_beta   90.00
_cell.angle_gamma   90.00
#
_symmetry.space_group_name_H-M   'P 1'
#
loop_
_entity.id
_entity.type
_entity.pdbx_description
1 polymer ?
#
loop_
_entity_poly.entity_id
_entity_poly.type
_entity_poly.pdbx_seq_one_letter_code
_entity_poly.pdbx_strand_id
1 'polypeptide(L)'
;HEKAVAICRLKRVTYDYKDDIANLIPKVEATNGKKVALIGGGPASLTVARDLVMMGYECTLFERDGKAGGLMRTNIPSFRLPEEVLDEEVNQVLNLGIKTIFNSEITSMTNLLEKDFDAIFVGTGAPKGRDIKIDGREEADKNIHIGIDWLTSIAFEHTKSIGKKVIVLGGGNTAMDCCRTSIRLGAEQVKVTVRSPFDQMKASEWEIEDAMGEGIPIHDNHVPKKFIIRDQK
;
A
#
# COMPACT_ATOMS: atom_id res chain seq x y z
N HIS A 1 20.71 -19.12 17.83
CA HIS A 1 19.24 -18.94 17.89
C HIS A 1 18.63 -19.44 16.58
N GLU A 2 17.69 -20.38 16.66
CA GLU A 2 17.07 -21.00 15.47
C GLU A 2 16.10 -20.04 14.73
N LYS A 3 15.58 -19.02 15.40
CA LYS A 3 14.70 -18.00 14.79
C LYS A 3 15.18 -16.60 15.12
N ALA A 4 15.05 -15.69 14.14
CA ALA A 4 15.32 -14.27 14.33
C ALA A 4 14.34 -13.64 15.35
N VAL A 5 14.81 -12.58 16.03
CA VAL A 5 13.94 -11.79 16.92
C VAL A 5 12.81 -11.16 16.12
N ALA A 6 11.58 -11.28 16.59
CA ALA A 6 10.37 -10.78 15.93
C ALA A 6 10.24 -9.24 16.05
N ILE A 7 11.20 -8.49 15.50
CA ILE A 7 11.31 -7.03 15.64
C ILE A 7 10.01 -6.31 15.23
N CYS A 8 9.38 -6.74 14.12
CA CYS A 8 8.15 -6.12 13.66
C CYS A 8 6.99 -6.26 14.66
N ARG A 9 6.85 -7.44 15.29
CA ARG A 9 5.85 -7.66 16.33
C ARG A 9 6.15 -6.86 17.59
N LEU A 10 7.43 -6.76 18.00
CA LEU A 10 7.84 -5.95 19.14
C LEU A 10 7.58 -4.46 18.90
N LYS A 11 7.85 -3.95 17.70
CA LYS A 11 7.50 -2.57 17.32
C LYS A 11 5.99 -2.32 17.43
N ARG A 12 5.17 -3.28 17.02
CA ARG A 12 3.72 -3.18 17.15
C ARG A 12 3.30 -3.10 18.61
N VAL A 13 3.83 -3.97 19.48
CA VAL A 13 3.55 -3.93 20.92
C VAL A 13 3.95 -2.57 21.51
N THR A 14 5.13 -2.06 21.15
CA THR A 14 5.60 -0.74 21.62
C THR A 14 4.65 0.38 21.18
N TYR A 15 4.11 0.30 19.97
CA TYR A 15 3.14 1.28 19.48
C TYR A 15 1.82 1.17 20.24
N ASP A 16 1.28 -0.05 20.41
CA ASP A 16 -0.03 -0.29 21.03
C ASP A 16 -0.05 0.10 22.51
N TYR A 17 1.11 0.12 23.19
CA TYR A 17 1.27 0.46 24.60
C TYR A 17 2.10 1.72 24.86
N LYS A 18 2.26 2.58 23.82
CA LYS A 18 2.96 3.86 24.00
C LYS A 18 2.13 4.82 24.85
N ASP A 19 2.81 5.62 25.64
CA ASP A 19 2.22 6.80 26.25
C ASP A 19 2.02 7.93 25.24
N ASP A 20 1.38 9.02 25.63
CA ASP A 20 1.32 10.23 24.81
C ASP A 20 2.74 10.80 24.62
N ILE A 21 3.20 10.77 23.36
CA ILE A 21 4.54 11.25 22.97
C ILE A 21 4.53 12.67 22.42
N ALA A 22 3.41 13.37 22.42
CA ALA A 22 3.31 14.72 21.84
C ALA A 22 4.38 15.69 22.37
N ASN A 23 4.71 15.55 23.67
CA ASN A 23 5.74 16.37 24.32
C ASN A 23 7.18 15.98 23.94
N LEU A 24 7.38 14.82 23.34
CA LEU A 24 8.69 14.31 22.90
C LEU A 24 8.99 14.67 21.45
N ILE A 25 7.99 15.16 20.71
CA ILE A 25 8.18 15.60 19.32
C ILE A 25 9.03 16.89 19.36
N PRO A 26 10.20 16.90 18.67
CA PRO A 26 11.04 18.08 18.65
C PRO A 26 10.30 19.28 18.06
N LYS A 27 10.63 20.47 18.56
CA LYS A 27 10.09 21.71 18.00
C LYS A 27 10.70 21.97 16.62
N VAL A 28 9.86 22.41 15.70
CA VAL A 28 10.28 22.83 14.37
C VAL A 28 11.15 24.09 14.50
N GLU A 29 12.28 24.13 13.81
CA GLU A 29 13.14 25.31 13.75
C GLU A 29 12.44 26.47 13.03
N ALA A 30 12.96 27.68 13.22
CA ALA A 30 12.51 28.84 12.45
C ALA A 30 12.77 28.63 10.96
N THR A 31 11.87 29.14 10.11
CA THR A 31 12.01 28.98 8.66
C THR A 31 13.35 29.53 8.15
N ASN A 32 13.96 28.75 7.25
CA ASN A 32 15.16 29.15 6.53
C ASN A 32 14.85 29.85 5.19
N GLY A 33 13.55 30.05 4.89
CA GLY A 33 13.05 30.71 3.67
C GLY A 33 13.09 29.83 2.41
N LYS A 34 13.49 28.55 2.53
CA LYS A 34 13.53 27.61 1.41
C LYS A 34 12.26 26.76 1.31
N LYS A 35 11.77 26.59 0.09
CA LYS A 35 10.52 25.90 -0.21
C LYS A 35 10.75 24.60 -0.97
N VAL A 36 10.15 23.51 -0.49
CA VAL A 36 10.26 22.19 -1.12
C VAL A 36 8.89 21.65 -1.47
N ALA A 37 8.72 21.26 -2.73
CA ALA A 37 7.56 20.52 -3.18
C ALA A 37 7.81 19.02 -3.04
N LEU A 38 6.82 18.28 -2.50
CA LEU A 38 6.86 16.83 -2.39
C LEU A 38 5.68 16.26 -3.20
N ILE A 39 5.97 15.36 -4.14
CA ILE A 39 4.96 14.77 -5.01
C ILE A 39 4.68 13.34 -4.56
N GLY A 40 3.42 13.09 -4.17
CA GLY A 40 2.93 11.84 -3.59
C GLY A 40 3.04 11.83 -2.07
N GLY A 41 1.95 11.45 -1.39
CA GLY A 41 1.81 11.42 0.06
C GLY A 41 2.17 10.08 0.71
N GLY A 42 3.00 9.28 0.04
CA GLY A 42 3.48 8.01 0.57
C GLY A 42 4.58 8.15 1.63
N PRO A 43 5.03 7.02 2.22
CA PRO A 43 6.00 7.03 3.34
C PRO A 43 7.31 7.73 3.00
N ALA A 44 7.77 7.67 1.74
CA ALA A 44 9.00 8.34 1.32
C ALA A 44 8.88 9.86 1.46
N SER A 45 7.82 10.45 0.91
CA SER A 45 7.59 11.90 1.00
C SER A 45 7.29 12.34 2.43
N LEU A 46 6.54 11.56 3.20
CA LEU A 46 6.26 11.88 4.61
C LEU A 46 7.54 11.90 5.44
N THR A 47 8.46 10.95 5.22
CA THR A 47 9.76 10.94 5.91
C THR A 47 10.61 12.16 5.54
N VAL A 48 10.71 12.47 4.23
CA VAL A 48 11.46 13.63 3.74
C VAL A 48 10.84 14.93 4.26
N ALA A 49 9.50 15.04 4.24
CA ALA A 49 8.80 16.21 4.75
C ALA A 49 9.08 16.43 6.24
N ARG A 50 8.98 15.37 7.06
CA ARG A 50 9.28 15.42 8.49
C ARG A 50 10.69 15.98 8.74
N ASP A 51 11.69 15.41 8.07
CA ASP A 51 13.08 15.78 8.30
C ASP A 51 13.38 17.21 7.82
N LEU A 52 12.84 17.61 6.67
CA LEU A 52 13.04 18.94 6.12
C LEU A 52 12.34 20.04 6.94
N VAL A 53 11.09 19.80 7.38
CA VAL A 53 10.37 20.77 8.22
C VAL A 53 11.10 20.98 9.54
N MET A 54 11.66 19.91 10.14
CA MET A 54 12.46 20.02 11.36
C MET A 54 13.71 20.90 11.17
N MET A 55 14.25 20.99 9.92
CA MET A 55 15.39 21.85 9.55
C MET A 55 14.96 23.24 9.08
N GLY A 56 13.69 23.61 9.25
CA GLY A 56 13.17 24.94 8.88
C GLY A 56 12.77 25.12 7.42
N TYR A 57 12.70 24.06 6.61
CA TYR A 57 12.20 24.16 5.24
C TYR A 57 10.67 24.23 5.19
N GLU A 58 10.14 25.04 4.28
CA GLU A 58 8.70 25.12 4.01
C GLU A 58 8.31 24.00 3.04
N CYS A 59 7.63 22.98 3.53
CA CYS A 59 7.24 21.83 2.73
C CYS A 59 5.79 21.93 2.23
N THR A 60 5.57 21.69 0.94
CA THR A 60 4.23 21.55 0.34
C THR A 60 4.09 20.15 -0.27
N LEU A 61 3.17 19.37 0.27
CA LEU A 61 2.85 18.02 -0.20
C LEU A 61 1.68 18.05 -1.18
N PHE A 62 1.92 17.54 -2.38
CA PHE A 62 0.88 17.31 -3.40
C PHE A 62 0.53 15.83 -3.43
N GLU A 63 -0.73 15.50 -3.17
CA GLU A 63 -1.23 14.14 -3.20
C GLU A 63 -2.48 14.04 -4.10
N ARG A 64 -2.46 13.08 -5.03
CA ARG A 64 -3.58 12.87 -5.95
C ARG A 64 -4.85 12.36 -5.26
N ASP A 65 -4.68 11.59 -4.18
CA ASP A 65 -5.78 11.02 -3.41
C ASP A 65 -6.27 12.01 -2.33
N GLY A 66 -7.40 11.73 -1.72
CA GLY A 66 -7.99 12.57 -0.67
C GLY A 66 -7.29 12.51 0.69
N LYS A 67 -6.37 11.54 0.87
CA LYS A 67 -5.61 11.34 2.12
C LYS A 67 -4.19 10.89 1.79
N ALA A 68 -3.23 11.31 2.61
CA ALA A 68 -1.87 10.77 2.56
C ALA A 68 -1.78 9.36 3.17
N GLY A 69 -0.68 8.67 2.88
CA GLY A 69 -0.38 7.30 3.32
C GLY A 69 0.12 6.41 2.17
N GLY A 70 -0.18 6.75 0.93
CA GLY A 70 0.25 6.01 -0.26
C GLY A 70 -0.14 4.52 -0.19
N LEU A 71 0.75 3.62 -0.58
CA LEU A 71 0.47 2.17 -0.58
C LEU A 71 0.20 1.59 0.83
N MET A 72 0.60 2.25 1.91
CA MET A 72 0.20 1.83 3.26
C MET A 72 -1.32 1.92 3.43
N ARG A 73 -1.95 2.94 2.85
CA ARG A 73 -3.41 3.14 2.89
C ARG A 73 -4.13 2.30 1.84
N THR A 74 -3.62 2.28 0.63
CA THR A 74 -4.35 1.72 -0.51
C THR A 74 -4.15 0.23 -0.71
N ASN A 75 -3.07 -0.36 -0.19
CA ASN A 75 -2.69 -1.74 -0.48
C ASN A 75 -2.44 -2.62 0.75
N ILE A 76 -2.29 -2.05 1.94
CA ILE A 76 -2.29 -2.85 3.18
C ILE A 76 -3.72 -2.87 3.71
N PRO A 77 -4.38 -4.03 3.76
CA PRO A 77 -5.76 -4.11 4.24
C PRO A 77 -5.90 -3.67 5.69
N SER A 78 -7.07 -3.10 6.05
CA SER A 78 -7.33 -2.55 7.38
C SER A 78 -7.22 -3.57 8.52
N PHE A 79 -7.42 -4.86 8.25
CA PHE A 79 -7.21 -5.92 9.26
C PHE A 79 -5.72 -6.16 9.59
N ARG A 80 -4.79 -5.65 8.78
CA ARG A 80 -3.34 -5.66 9.05
C ARG A 80 -2.83 -4.31 9.55
N LEU A 81 -3.32 -3.23 8.98
CA LEU A 81 -2.99 -1.86 9.35
C LEU A 81 -4.29 -1.06 9.48
N PRO A 82 -4.85 -0.95 10.70
CA PRO A 82 -6.04 -0.18 10.96
C PRO A 82 -5.90 1.28 10.49
N GLU A 83 -6.97 1.84 9.95
CA GLU A 83 -6.93 3.18 9.35
C GLU A 83 -6.60 4.25 10.39
N GLU A 84 -7.16 4.12 11.60
CA GLU A 84 -6.91 5.03 12.72
C GLU A 84 -5.42 5.08 13.14
N VAL A 85 -4.72 3.93 13.09
CA VAL A 85 -3.29 3.84 13.38
C VAL A 85 -2.49 4.58 12.30
N LEU A 86 -2.84 4.37 11.04
CA LEU A 86 -2.19 5.06 9.92
C LEU A 86 -2.48 6.57 9.96
N ASP A 87 -3.72 6.96 10.25
CA ASP A 87 -4.12 8.36 10.34
C ASP A 87 -3.37 9.08 11.47
N GLU A 88 -3.21 8.45 12.63
CA GLU A 88 -2.42 9.00 13.73
C GLU A 88 -0.98 9.28 13.30
N GLU A 89 -0.29 8.30 12.73
CA GLU A 89 1.11 8.43 12.31
C GLU A 89 1.29 9.48 11.18
N VAL A 90 0.39 9.48 10.20
CA VAL A 90 0.41 10.45 9.10
C VAL A 90 0.18 11.86 9.64
N ASN A 91 -0.83 12.04 10.50
CA ASN A 91 -1.18 13.33 11.06
C ASN A 91 -0.08 13.89 11.98
N GLN A 92 0.63 13.05 12.72
CA GLN A 92 1.80 13.50 13.49
C GLN A 92 2.83 14.18 12.59
N VAL A 93 3.07 13.66 11.39
CA VAL A 93 3.98 14.26 10.42
C VAL A 93 3.38 15.54 9.81
N LEU A 94 2.14 15.48 9.35
CA LEU A 94 1.50 16.62 8.69
C LEU A 94 1.34 17.83 9.62
N ASN A 95 1.06 17.58 10.90
CA ASN A 95 0.90 18.62 11.94
C ASN A 95 2.22 19.35 12.31
N LEU A 96 3.37 18.92 11.80
CA LEU A 96 4.62 19.66 11.91
C LEU A 96 4.62 20.98 11.10
N GLY A 97 3.56 21.29 10.37
CA GLY A 97 3.41 22.51 9.58
C GLY A 97 3.57 22.28 8.08
N ILE A 98 3.41 21.04 7.62
CA ILE A 98 3.44 20.70 6.19
C ILE A 98 2.15 21.19 5.52
N LYS A 99 2.28 22.03 4.49
CA LYS A 99 1.16 22.41 3.65
C LYS A 99 0.75 21.23 2.78
N THR A 100 -0.53 20.84 2.84
CA THR A 100 -1.06 19.70 2.07
C THR A 100 -2.03 20.16 0.99
N ILE A 101 -1.91 19.60 -0.21
CA ILE A 101 -2.82 19.82 -1.33
C ILE A 101 -3.25 18.45 -1.83
N PHE A 102 -4.40 17.98 -1.31
CA PHE A 102 -5.01 16.72 -1.69
C PHE A 102 -5.84 16.84 -2.97
N ASN A 103 -6.20 15.69 -3.56
CA ASN A 103 -6.92 15.60 -4.83
C ASN A 103 -6.20 16.38 -5.95
N SER A 104 -4.87 16.37 -5.93
CA SER A 104 -4.01 17.15 -6.81
C SER A 104 -2.94 16.27 -7.46
N GLU A 105 -3.25 15.77 -8.64
CA GLU A 105 -2.30 15.00 -9.44
C GLU A 105 -1.34 15.95 -10.18
N ILE A 106 -0.04 15.74 -9.99
CA ILE A 106 0.99 16.46 -10.71
C ILE A 106 1.34 15.68 -11.99
N THR A 107 0.85 16.16 -13.12
CA THR A 107 1.05 15.55 -14.43
C THR A 107 2.20 16.17 -15.23
N SER A 108 2.69 17.36 -14.83
CA SER A 108 3.79 18.08 -15.49
C SER A 108 4.79 18.62 -14.48
N MET A 109 6.01 18.12 -14.56
CA MET A 109 7.13 18.61 -13.77
C MET A 109 7.54 20.03 -14.19
N THR A 110 7.47 20.36 -15.50
CA THR A 110 7.80 21.70 -16.01
C THR A 110 6.93 22.76 -15.34
N ASN A 111 5.61 22.55 -15.29
CA ASN A 111 4.70 23.50 -14.65
C ASN A 111 4.96 23.65 -13.15
N LEU A 112 5.50 22.62 -12.51
CA LEU A 112 5.84 22.69 -11.08
C LEU A 112 7.18 23.41 -10.87
N LEU A 113 8.16 23.22 -11.77
CA LEU A 113 9.46 23.88 -11.73
C LEU A 113 9.36 25.40 -11.98
N GLU A 114 8.31 25.86 -12.69
CA GLU A 114 8.04 27.29 -12.90
C GLU A 114 7.46 27.97 -11.65
N LYS A 115 7.06 27.20 -10.63
CA LYS A 115 6.59 27.73 -9.36
C LYS A 115 7.78 28.03 -8.43
N ASP A 116 7.51 28.82 -7.42
CA ASP A 116 8.49 29.28 -6.42
C ASP A 116 8.86 28.16 -5.43
N PHE A 117 9.53 27.09 -5.92
CA PHE A 117 10.12 26.03 -5.11
C PHE A 117 11.63 25.94 -5.37
N ASP A 118 12.41 25.85 -4.30
CA ASP A 118 13.86 25.65 -4.38
C ASP A 118 14.24 24.22 -4.75
N ALA A 119 13.39 23.24 -4.40
CA ALA A 119 13.60 21.84 -4.72
C ALA A 119 12.27 21.07 -4.86
N ILE A 120 12.31 19.98 -5.58
CA ILE A 120 11.17 19.06 -5.76
C ILE A 120 11.63 17.64 -5.43
N PHE A 121 10.90 16.99 -4.53
CA PHE A 121 11.06 15.57 -4.23
C PHE A 121 9.94 14.75 -4.89
N VAL A 122 10.30 13.72 -5.65
CA VAL A 122 9.35 12.85 -6.34
C VAL A 122 9.24 11.53 -5.59
N GLY A 123 8.17 11.39 -4.81
CA GLY A 123 7.88 10.22 -3.98
C GLY A 123 6.61 9.47 -4.40
N THR A 124 6.38 9.33 -5.71
CA THR A 124 5.15 8.75 -6.28
C THR A 124 5.04 7.23 -6.10
N GLY A 125 6.11 6.56 -5.68
CA GLY A 125 6.12 5.12 -5.48
C GLY A 125 5.96 4.31 -6.77
N ALA A 126 5.48 3.07 -6.66
CA ALA A 126 5.25 2.14 -7.76
C ALA A 126 3.82 1.56 -7.71
N PRO A 127 2.77 2.39 -7.87
CA PRO A 127 1.39 1.95 -7.70
C PRO A 127 0.86 1.14 -8.88
N LYS A 128 1.61 1.01 -9.98
CA LYS A 128 1.15 0.28 -11.17
C LYS A 128 1.41 -1.22 -11.04
N GLY A 129 0.34 -2.01 -11.05
CA GLY A 129 0.43 -3.46 -11.04
C GLY A 129 0.92 -4.04 -12.38
N ARG A 130 1.37 -5.28 -12.33
CA ARG A 130 1.76 -6.04 -13.52
C ARG A 130 0.62 -6.92 -13.96
N ASP A 131 0.27 -6.85 -15.23
CA ASP A 131 -0.70 -7.74 -15.84
C ASP A 131 -0.03 -9.00 -16.41
N ILE A 132 -0.81 -10.08 -16.50
CA ILE A 132 -0.38 -11.33 -17.08
C ILE A 132 -0.69 -11.36 -18.60
N LYS A 133 0.30 -11.73 -19.39
CA LYS A 133 0.16 -11.84 -20.86
C LYS A 133 0.01 -13.31 -21.23
N ILE A 134 -1.21 -13.81 -21.27
CA ILE A 134 -1.56 -15.18 -21.72
C ILE A 134 -2.85 -15.14 -22.54
N ASP A 135 -3.09 -16.18 -23.33
CA ASP A 135 -4.29 -16.31 -24.16
C ASP A 135 -5.58 -16.18 -23.34
N GLY A 136 -6.56 -15.50 -23.90
CA GLY A 136 -7.86 -15.28 -23.26
C GLY A 136 -7.87 -14.18 -22.18
N ARG A 137 -6.76 -13.44 -21.99
CA ARG A 137 -6.69 -12.37 -20.97
C ARG A 137 -7.66 -11.22 -21.26
N GLU A 138 -7.71 -10.79 -22.52
CA GLU A 138 -8.56 -9.67 -22.94
C GLU A 138 -10.05 -10.05 -22.87
N GLU A 139 -10.39 -11.24 -23.32
CA GLU A 139 -11.76 -11.75 -23.32
C GLU A 139 -12.28 -11.95 -21.87
N ALA A 140 -11.38 -12.28 -20.96
CA ALA A 140 -11.71 -12.50 -19.54
C ALA A 140 -11.62 -11.23 -18.66
N ASP A 141 -11.39 -10.05 -19.24
CA ASP A 141 -11.05 -8.82 -18.53
C ASP A 141 -12.03 -8.49 -17.39
N LYS A 142 -13.33 -8.68 -17.60
CA LYS A 142 -14.36 -8.41 -16.58
C LYS A 142 -14.21 -9.21 -15.28
N ASN A 143 -13.50 -10.35 -15.35
CA ASN A 143 -13.35 -11.29 -14.23
C ASN A 143 -11.90 -11.29 -13.69
N ILE A 144 -11.02 -10.43 -14.23
CA ILE A 144 -9.61 -10.37 -13.84
C ILE A 144 -9.31 -9.00 -13.27
N HIS A 145 -8.79 -9.01 -12.06
CA HIS A 145 -8.40 -7.81 -11.33
C HIS A 145 -6.89 -7.79 -11.10
N ILE A 146 -6.28 -6.66 -11.35
CA ILE A 146 -4.89 -6.43 -10.93
C ILE A 146 -4.88 -6.17 -9.43
N GLY A 147 -4.14 -6.99 -8.67
CA GLY A 147 -4.25 -7.01 -7.20
C GLY A 147 -4.05 -5.65 -6.53
N ILE A 148 -3.07 -4.85 -6.97
CA ILE A 148 -2.83 -3.50 -6.44
C ILE A 148 -4.04 -2.59 -6.69
N ASP A 149 -4.57 -2.58 -7.91
CA ASP A 149 -5.70 -1.72 -8.28
C ASP A 149 -6.97 -2.17 -7.57
N TRP A 150 -7.14 -3.49 -7.42
CA TRP A 150 -8.28 -4.07 -6.71
C TRP A 150 -8.26 -3.72 -5.21
N LEU A 151 -7.13 -3.85 -4.53
CA LEU A 151 -6.99 -3.46 -3.12
C LEU A 151 -7.23 -1.96 -2.94
N THR A 152 -6.72 -1.12 -3.85
CA THR A 152 -6.99 0.32 -3.86
C THR A 152 -8.50 0.61 -3.99
N SER A 153 -9.19 -0.09 -4.89
CA SER A 153 -10.64 0.05 -5.06
C SER A 153 -11.44 -0.33 -3.81
N ILE A 154 -10.94 -1.28 -3.01
CA ILE A 154 -11.54 -1.65 -1.73
C ILE A 154 -11.25 -0.60 -0.67
N ALA A 155 -10.01 -0.13 -0.57
CA ALA A 155 -9.61 0.89 0.40
C ALA A 155 -10.41 2.19 0.25
N PHE A 156 -10.83 2.53 -0.98
CA PHE A 156 -11.71 3.68 -1.25
C PHE A 156 -13.20 3.30 -1.37
N GLU A 157 -13.59 2.13 -0.91
CA GLU A 157 -14.98 1.63 -0.90
C GLU A 157 -15.68 1.58 -2.28
N HIS A 158 -14.92 1.59 -3.38
CA HIS A 158 -15.50 1.44 -4.72
C HIS A 158 -15.89 -0.01 -5.00
N THR A 159 -15.20 -1.00 -4.39
CA THR A 159 -15.50 -2.43 -4.48
C THR A 159 -15.87 -2.97 -3.10
N LYS A 160 -17.10 -3.50 -2.98
CA LYS A 160 -17.65 -4.01 -1.70
C LYS A 160 -17.96 -5.51 -1.74
N SER A 161 -17.76 -6.18 -2.85
CA SER A 161 -17.99 -7.62 -3.02
C SER A 161 -17.06 -8.20 -4.05
N ILE A 162 -16.92 -9.52 -4.03
CA ILE A 162 -16.17 -10.29 -5.00
C ILE A 162 -16.95 -11.54 -5.40
N GLY A 163 -16.54 -12.20 -6.47
CA GLY A 163 -17.13 -13.49 -6.88
C GLY A 163 -16.98 -14.57 -5.80
N LYS A 164 -17.90 -15.52 -5.79
CA LYS A 164 -17.89 -16.65 -4.82
C LYS A 164 -16.66 -17.52 -4.89
N LYS A 165 -16.03 -17.64 -6.06
CA LYS A 165 -14.83 -18.44 -6.30
C LYS A 165 -13.74 -17.54 -6.83
N VAL A 166 -12.63 -17.43 -6.09
CA VAL A 166 -11.52 -16.55 -6.38
C VAL A 166 -10.23 -17.36 -6.51
N ILE A 167 -9.47 -17.07 -7.54
CA ILE A 167 -8.12 -17.58 -7.71
C ILE A 167 -7.17 -16.37 -7.72
N VAL A 168 -6.21 -16.38 -6.80
CA VAL A 168 -5.16 -15.35 -6.74
C VAL A 168 -3.90 -15.92 -7.38
N LEU A 169 -3.37 -15.22 -8.40
CA LEU A 169 -2.15 -15.59 -9.09
C LEU A 169 -0.97 -14.78 -8.54
N GLY A 170 -0.12 -15.42 -7.76
CA GLY A 170 1.08 -14.81 -7.21
C GLY A 170 1.45 -15.30 -5.81
N GLY A 171 2.72 -15.17 -5.44
CA GLY A 171 3.28 -15.64 -4.17
C GLY A 171 3.98 -14.55 -3.36
N GLY A 172 3.60 -13.28 -3.52
CA GLY A 172 4.10 -12.16 -2.72
C GLY A 172 3.07 -11.69 -1.68
N ASN A 173 3.46 -10.74 -0.80
CA ASN A 173 2.58 -10.20 0.23
C ASN A 173 1.26 -9.65 -0.33
N THR A 174 1.29 -8.98 -1.48
CA THR A 174 0.07 -8.50 -2.15
C THR A 174 -0.90 -9.65 -2.47
N ALA A 175 -0.40 -10.83 -2.85
CA ALA A 175 -1.26 -11.98 -3.10
C ALA A 175 -1.89 -12.51 -1.80
N MET A 176 -1.14 -12.50 -0.69
CA MET A 176 -1.67 -12.86 0.63
C MET A 176 -2.75 -11.84 1.07
N ASP A 177 -2.51 -10.56 0.84
CA ASP A 177 -3.51 -9.52 1.11
C ASP A 177 -4.77 -9.70 0.26
N CYS A 178 -4.63 -9.96 -1.04
CA CYS A 178 -5.77 -10.19 -1.93
C CYS A 178 -6.59 -11.41 -1.53
N CYS A 179 -5.96 -12.55 -1.24
CA CYS A 179 -6.69 -13.75 -0.91
C CYS A 179 -7.44 -13.65 0.43
N ARG A 180 -6.80 -13.09 1.45
CA ARG A 180 -7.42 -12.85 2.77
C ARG A 180 -8.54 -11.81 2.71
N THR A 181 -8.35 -10.75 1.92
CA THR A 181 -9.40 -9.74 1.67
C THR A 181 -10.59 -10.36 0.93
N SER A 182 -10.34 -11.26 -0.04
CA SER A 182 -11.43 -11.94 -0.78
C SER A 182 -12.37 -12.72 0.14
N ILE A 183 -11.84 -13.43 1.14
CA ILE A 183 -12.67 -14.10 2.16
C ILE A 183 -13.54 -13.10 2.91
N ARG A 184 -12.97 -11.96 3.33
CA ARG A 184 -13.68 -10.91 4.08
C ARG A 184 -14.75 -10.23 3.25
N LEU A 185 -14.62 -10.23 1.92
CA LEU A 185 -15.65 -9.74 0.99
C LEU A 185 -16.69 -10.80 0.61
N GLY A 186 -16.68 -11.97 1.26
CA GLY A 186 -17.69 -13.00 1.12
C GLY A 186 -17.42 -14.05 0.02
N ALA A 187 -16.18 -14.19 -0.43
CA ALA A 187 -15.81 -15.32 -1.28
C ALA A 187 -15.96 -16.64 -0.52
N GLU A 188 -16.63 -17.62 -1.15
CA GLU A 188 -16.87 -18.95 -0.56
C GLU A 188 -15.68 -19.90 -0.75
N GLN A 189 -14.92 -19.71 -1.83
CA GLN A 189 -13.74 -20.50 -2.17
C GLN A 189 -12.64 -19.57 -2.67
N VAL A 190 -11.56 -19.51 -1.94
CA VAL A 190 -10.36 -18.75 -2.34
C VAL A 190 -9.18 -19.70 -2.39
N LYS A 191 -8.37 -19.61 -3.43
CA LYS A 191 -7.09 -20.32 -3.54
C LYS A 191 -6.02 -19.45 -4.15
N VAL A 192 -4.80 -19.72 -3.77
CA VAL A 192 -3.61 -19.07 -4.32
C VAL A 192 -2.87 -20.03 -5.23
N THR A 193 -2.38 -19.53 -6.36
CA THR A 193 -1.59 -20.32 -7.31
C THR A 193 -0.26 -19.62 -7.56
N VAL A 194 0.84 -20.34 -7.34
CA VAL A 194 2.19 -19.79 -7.39
C VAL A 194 3.03 -20.58 -8.40
N ARG A 195 3.78 -19.89 -9.24
CA ARG A 195 4.63 -20.53 -10.25
C ARG A 195 5.92 -21.15 -9.70
N SER A 196 6.44 -20.60 -8.61
CA SER A 196 7.65 -21.09 -7.94
C SER A 196 7.30 -22.16 -6.91
N PRO A 197 8.27 -22.97 -6.47
CA PRO A 197 8.13 -23.82 -5.31
C PRO A 197 7.72 -23.04 -4.06
N PHE A 198 7.09 -23.69 -3.11
CA PHE A 198 6.54 -23.07 -1.90
C PHE A 198 7.63 -22.36 -1.07
N ASP A 199 8.79 -22.99 -0.92
CA ASP A 199 9.95 -22.48 -0.19
C ASP A 199 10.62 -21.25 -0.85
N GLN A 200 10.26 -20.94 -2.11
CA GLN A 200 10.74 -19.79 -2.87
C GLN A 200 9.69 -18.68 -3.01
N MET A 201 8.59 -18.78 -2.28
CA MET A 201 7.61 -17.70 -2.23
C MET A 201 8.23 -16.43 -1.65
N LYS A 202 7.81 -15.27 -2.20
CA LYS A 202 8.34 -13.96 -1.78
C LYS A 202 7.53 -13.31 -0.65
N ALA A 203 6.39 -13.87 -0.31
CA ALA A 203 5.62 -13.43 0.84
C ALA A 203 6.37 -13.78 2.13
N SER A 204 6.18 -12.98 3.17
CA SER A 204 6.69 -13.27 4.50
C SER A 204 6.07 -14.55 5.06
N GLU A 205 6.85 -15.34 5.79
CA GLU A 205 6.41 -16.63 6.35
C GLU A 205 5.09 -16.48 7.13
N TRP A 206 4.99 -15.47 8.00
CA TRP A 206 3.78 -15.23 8.78
C TRP A 206 2.55 -14.86 7.96
N GLU A 207 2.70 -14.18 6.79
CA GLU A 207 1.59 -13.89 5.91
C GLU A 207 1.09 -15.15 5.19
N ILE A 208 2.00 -16.06 4.89
CA ILE A 208 1.67 -17.38 4.34
C ILE A 208 0.97 -18.22 5.40
N GLU A 209 1.52 -18.27 6.62
CA GLU A 209 0.94 -18.98 7.76
C GLU A 209 -0.47 -18.46 8.06
N ASP A 210 -0.66 -17.15 8.10
CA ASP A 210 -1.97 -16.52 8.32
C ASP A 210 -2.98 -16.89 7.23
N ALA A 211 -2.58 -16.82 5.96
CA ALA A 211 -3.46 -17.18 4.85
C ALA A 211 -3.87 -18.67 4.92
N MET A 212 -2.93 -19.55 5.22
CA MET A 212 -3.20 -20.98 5.39
C MET A 212 -4.06 -21.25 6.64
N GLY A 213 -3.83 -20.53 7.72
CA GLY A 213 -4.62 -20.58 8.96
C GLY A 213 -6.08 -20.14 8.74
N GLU A 214 -6.33 -19.25 7.79
CA GLU A 214 -7.67 -18.86 7.32
C GLU A 214 -8.29 -19.88 6.34
N GLY A 215 -7.64 -21.03 6.10
CA GLY A 215 -8.15 -22.10 5.25
C GLY A 215 -7.93 -21.88 3.76
N ILE A 216 -7.02 -21.02 3.36
CA ILE A 216 -6.72 -20.72 1.95
C ILE A 216 -5.65 -21.69 1.44
N PRO A 217 -5.96 -22.62 0.52
CA PRO A 217 -4.97 -23.52 -0.07
C PRO A 217 -4.03 -22.74 -1.01
N ILE A 218 -2.74 -23.05 -0.91
CA ILE A 218 -1.70 -22.53 -1.79
C ILE A 218 -1.19 -23.67 -2.67
N HIS A 219 -1.33 -23.50 -3.97
CA HIS A 219 -0.86 -24.43 -4.98
C HIS A 219 0.41 -23.88 -5.62
N ASP A 220 1.53 -24.43 -5.28
CA ASP A 220 2.83 -24.08 -5.85
C ASP A 220 3.13 -24.82 -7.17
N ASN A 221 4.21 -24.44 -7.85
CA ASN A 221 4.63 -25.04 -9.15
C ASN A 221 3.54 -25.03 -10.23
N HIS A 222 2.61 -24.05 -10.19
CA HIS A 222 1.52 -23.94 -11.14
C HIS A 222 1.65 -22.68 -11.99
N VAL A 223 1.80 -22.84 -13.30
CA VAL A 223 1.89 -21.73 -14.25
C VAL A 223 0.59 -21.65 -15.04
N PRO A 224 -0.14 -20.53 -14.99
CA PRO A 224 -1.33 -20.33 -15.80
C PRO A 224 -0.94 -20.34 -17.31
N LYS A 225 -1.73 -21.04 -18.12
CA LYS A 225 -1.47 -21.18 -19.57
C LYS A 225 -2.41 -20.32 -20.40
N LYS A 226 -3.70 -20.31 -20.05
CA LYS A 226 -4.72 -19.52 -20.76
C LYS A 226 -5.95 -19.36 -19.88
N PHE A 227 -6.73 -18.32 -20.16
CA PHE A 227 -8.08 -18.16 -19.65
C PHE A 227 -9.08 -18.78 -20.63
N ILE A 228 -10.04 -19.52 -20.13
CA ILE A 228 -11.08 -20.14 -20.95
C ILE A 228 -12.41 -19.60 -20.45
N ILE A 229 -13.11 -18.88 -21.32
CA ILE A 229 -14.43 -18.37 -21.01
C ILE A 229 -15.46 -19.43 -21.38
N ARG A 230 -16.35 -19.76 -20.46
CA ARG A 230 -17.50 -20.64 -20.66
C ARG A 230 -18.76 -19.92 -20.23
N ASP A 231 -19.79 -19.98 -21.07
CA ASP A 231 -21.13 -19.41 -20.78
C ASP A 231 -21.09 -17.91 -20.37
N GLN A 232 -20.24 -17.13 -21.02
CA GLN A 232 -20.00 -15.70 -20.74
C GLN A 232 -19.48 -15.42 -19.30
N LYS A 233 -18.89 -16.41 -18.66
CA LYS A 233 -18.26 -16.33 -17.33
C LYS A 233 -16.79 -16.74 -17.37
#